data_7ed94520c972d381e38e44fc55cdf73c
#
_entry.id   7ed94520c972d381e38e44fc55cdf73c
#
_cell.length_a   1.000
_cell.length_b   1.000
_cell.length_c   1.000
_cell.angle_alpha   90.00
_cell.angle_beta   90.00
_cell.angle_gamma   90.00
#
_symmetry.space_group_name_H-M   'P 1'
#
loop_
_entity.id
_entity.type
_entity.pdbx_description
1 polymer ?
#
loop_
_entity_poly.entity_id
_entity_poly.type
_entity_poly.pdbx_seq_one_letter_code
_entity_poly.pdbx_strand_id
1 'polypeptide(L)' 'MAFSRTLTEKLAMTMLARDGIAIIWRLHIDAARAWRTGHPEAAAAILEIAEAAEEAYCSKPTARA' A
#
# COMPACT_ATOMS: atom_id res chain seq x y z
N MET A 1 -1.67 18.47 1.45
CA MET A 1 -1.37 17.55 1.35
C MET A 1 -1.57 16.72 2.29
N ALA A 2 -2.17 15.93 2.22
CA ALA A 2 -2.55 15.20 3.20
C ALA A 2 -1.55 14.31 3.71
N PHE A 3 -1.04 13.43 2.97
CA PHE A 3 -0.15 12.50 3.45
C PHE A 3 1.19 12.82 3.08
N SER A 4 2.10 12.66 3.96
CA SER A 4 3.44 12.82 3.60
C SER A 4 3.82 11.50 3.01
N ARG A 5 4.65 11.53 2.03
CA ARG A 5 5.11 10.34 1.43
C ARG A 5 5.85 9.47 2.41
N THR A 6 6.57 10.10 3.32
CA THR A 6 7.29 9.36 4.34
C THR A 6 6.35 8.57 5.23
N LEU A 7 5.24 9.18 5.59
CA LEU A 7 4.28 8.51 6.43
C LEU A 7 3.66 7.33 5.69
N THR A 8 3.32 7.53 4.43
CA THR A 8 2.75 6.49 3.62
C THR A 8 3.73 5.33 3.49
N GLU A 9 4.98 5.63 3.28
CA GLU A 9 5.98 4.60 3.13
C GLU A 9 6.17 3.82 4.42
N LYS A 10 6.19 4.52 5.55
CA LYS A 10 6.36 3.85 6.81
C LYS A 10 5.19 2.92 7.09
N LEU A 11 4.01 3.39 6.82
CA LEU A 11 2.84 2.59 7.03
C LEU A 11 2.86 1.36 6.14
N ALA A 12 3.23 1.55 4.87
CA ALA A 12 3.27 0.44 3.94
C ALA A 12 4.30 -0.59 4.39
N MET A 13 5.45 -0.14 4.83
CA MET A 13 6.50 -1.06 5.25
C MET A 13 6.09 -1.81 6.51
N THR A 14 5.40 -1.14 7.41
CA THR A 14 4.93 -1.79 8.61
C THR A 14 3.93 -2.88 8.27
N MET A 15 3.00 -2.56 7.38
CA MET A 15 2.00 -3.53 7.01
C MET A 15 2.61 -4.69 6.25
N LEU A 16 3.57 -4.41 5.39
CA LEU A 16 4.24 -5.44 4.63
C LEU A 16 5.02 -6.37 5.57
N ALA A 17 5.66 -5.81 6.57
CA ALA A 17 6.43 -6.61 7.50
C ALA A 17 5.52 -7.51 8.33
N ARG A 18 4.35 -7.01 8.67
CA ARG A 18 3.47 -7.82 9.48
C ARG A 18 2.74 -8.88 8.71
N ASP A 19 2.22 -8.52 7.57
CA ASP A 19 1.35 -9.42 6.82
C ASP A 19 1.96 -10.03 5.58
N GLY A 20 3.11 -9.59 5.21
CA GLY A 20 3.75 -10.15 4.03
C GLY A 20 3.13 -9.60 2.75
N ILE A 21 3.50 -10.17 1.64
CA ILE A 21 3.07 -9.68 0.36
C ILE A 21 1.56 -9.74 0.19
N ALA A 22 0.91 -10.56 0.96
CA ALA A 22 -0.54 -10.66 0.85
C ALA A 22 -1.22 -9.34 1.17
N ILE A 23 -0.55 -8.44 1.91
CA ILE A 23 -1.15 -7.18 2.23
C ILE A 23 -1.35 -6.34 0.99
N ILE A 24 -0.51 -6.52 -0.02
CA ILE A 24 -0.65 -5.75 -1.26
C ILE A 24 -1.97 -6.12 -1.93
N TRP A 25 -2.29 -7.39 -1.98
CA TRP A 25 -3.54 -7.83 -2.55
C TRP A 25 -4.70 -7.28 -1.76
N ARG A 26 -4.63 -7.36 -0.44
CA ARG A 26 -5.69 -6.89 0.38
C ARG A 26 -5.93 -5.42 0.20
N LEU A 27 -4.86 -4.63 0.08
CA LEU A 27 -5.01 -3.21 -0.12
C LEU A 27 -5.70 -2.91 -1.44
N HIS A 28 -5.37 -3.66 -2.48
CA HIS A 28 -6.03 -3.44 -3.76
C HIS A 28 -7.50 -3.81 -3.70
N ILE A 29 -7.83 -4.87 -3.00
CA ILE A 29 -9.22 -5.27 -2.85
C ILE A 29 -9.97 -4.22 -2.05
N ASP A 30 -9.37 -3.73 -0.99
CA ASP A 30 -10.01 -2.74 -0.15
C ASP A 30 -10.22 -1.44 -0.92
N ALA A 31 -9.26 -1.06 -1.77
CA ALA A 31 -9.40 0.13 -2.56
C ALA A 31 -10.55 -0.02 -3.55
N ALA A 32 -10.66 -1.17 -4.17
CA ALA A 32 -11.75 -1.41 -5.11
C ALA A 32 -13.09 -1.36 -4.40
N ARG A 33 -13.14 -1.90 -3.19
CA ARG A 33 -14.37 -1.87 -2.43
C ARG A 33 -14.74 -0.44 -2.06
N ALA A 34 -13.76 0.35 -1.62
CA ALA A 34 -14.03 1.72 -1.26
C ALA A 34 -14.52 2.50 -2.46
N TRP A 35 -13.96 2.23 -3.63
CA TRP A 35 -14.37 2.91 -4.83
C TRP A 35 -15.83 2.56 -5.15
N ARG A 36 -16.15 1.29 -5.06
CA ARG A 36 -17.50 0.86 -5.39
C ARG A 36 -18.55 1.34 -4.41
N THR A 37 -18.16 1.60 -3.19
CA THR A 37 -19.13 2.06 -2.20
C THR A 37 -19.18 3.58 -2.13
N GLY A 38 -18.54 4.25 -3.09
CA GLY A 38 -18.68 5.70 -3.14
C GLY A 38 -17.68 6.48 -2.30
N HIS A 39 -16.54 5.90 -2.03
CA HIS A 39 -15.51 6.57 -1.24
C HIS A 39 -14.23 6.70 -2.06
N PRO A 40 -14.25 7.52 -3.11
CA PRO A 40 -13.07 7.60 -3.98
C PRO A 40 -11.83 8.12 -3.29
N GLU A 41 -11.99 9.01 -2.31
CA GLU A 41 -10.82 9.52 -1.64
C GLU A 41 -10.17 8.46 -0.78
N ALA A 42 -10.98 7.65 -0.15
CA ALA A 42 -10.45 6.55 0.64
C ALA A 42 -9.76 5.54 -0.27
N ALA A 43 -10.36 5.29 -1.42
CA ALA A 43 -9.76 4.36 -2.37
C ALA A 43 -8.40 4.87 -2.83
N ALA A 44 -8.30 6.17 -3.10
CA ALA A 44 -7.03 6.73 -3.54
C ALA A 44 -5.97 6.61 -2.46
N ALA A 45 -6.34 6.84 -1.22
CA ALA A 45 -5.39 6.74 -0.13
C ALA A 45 -4.91 5.31 0.05
N ILE A 46 -5.81 4.36 -0.07
CA ILE A 46 -5.45 2.95 0.06
C ILE A 46 -4.52 2.54 -1.08
N LEU A 47 -4.78 3.04 -2.28
CA LEU A 47 -3.94 2.72 -3.41
C LEU A 47 -2.54 3.29 -3.23
N GLU A 48 -2.41 4.46 -2.64
CA GLU A 48 -1.10 5.02 -2.39
C GLU A 48 -0.29 4.12 -1.46
N ILE A 49 -0.95 3.59 -0.44
CA ILE A 49 -0.28 2.69 0.47
C ILE A 49 0.11 1.41 -0.26
N ALA A 50 -0.77 0.90 -1.11
CA ALA A 50 -0.48 -0.31 -1.85
C ALA A 50 0.71 -0.10 -2.78
N GLU A 51 0.78 1.04 -3.44
CA GLU A 51 1.88 1.32 -4.33
C GLU A 51 3.18 1.44 -3.57
N ALA A 52 3.14 2.08 -2.41
CA ALA A 52 4.33 2.19 -1.60
C ALA A 52 4.80 0.81 -1.13
N ALA A 53 3.86 -0.06 -0.81
CA ALA A 53 4.21 -1.42 -0.38
C ALA A 53 4.84 -2.19 -1.53
N GLU A 54 4.30 -2.02 -2.73
CA GLU A 54 4.85 -2.69 -3.89
C GLU A 54 6.26 -2.20 -4.17
N GLU A 55 6.45 -0.91 -4.07
CA GLU A 55 7.75 -0.35 -4.29
C GLU A 55 8.74 -0.86 -3.26
N ALA A 56 8.33 -0.90 -2.02
CA ALA A 56 9.21 -1.37 -0.96
C ALA A 56 9.58 -2.84 -1.18
N TYR A 57 8.62 -3.63 -1.59
CA TYR A 57 8.86 -5.03 -1.81
C TYR A 57 9.81 -5.25 -2.98
N CYS A 58 9.59 -4.51 -4.06
CA CYS A 58 10.37 -4.67 -5.24
C CYS A 58 11.77 -4.10 -5.12
N SER A 59 11.96 -3.11 -4.29
CA SER A 59 13.28 -2.54 -4.21
C SER A 59 14.14 -3.19 -3.15
N LYS A 60 13.67 -4.28 -2.52
CA LYS A 60 14.48 -4.94 -1.61
C LYS A 60 15.62 -5.53 -2.32
N PRO A 61 16.78 -5.21 -1.92
CA PRO A 61 17.94 -5.61 -2.64
C PRO A 61 18.22 -7.06 -2.54
N THR A 62 17.71 -7.67 -1.65
CA THR A 62 18.07 -8.93 -1.48
C THR A 62 17.86 -9.73 -2.54
N ALA A 63 16.91 -9.68 -3.00
CA ALA A 63 16.57 -10.60 -3.84
C ALA A 63 17.43 -10.96 -4.82
N ARG A 64 17.96 -10.37 -5.31
CA ARG A 64 18.55 -10.71 -6.30
C ARG A 64 19.57 -11.12 -6.22
N ALA A 65 19.85 -11.38 -6.13
CA ALA A 65 20.98 -11.70 -5.89
C ALA A 65 21.54 -12.03 -6.79
#